data_dcf47673ca1dabe9a93cd5d09320c447
#
_entry.id   dcf47673ca1dabe9a93cd5d09320c447
#
_cell.length_a   1.000
_cell.length_b   1.000
_cell.length_c   1.000
_cell.angle_alpha   90.00
_cell.angle_beta   90.00
_cell.angle_gamma   90.00
#
_symmetry.space_group_name_H-M   'P 1'
#
loop_
_entity.id
_entity.type
_entity.pdbx_description
1 polymer ?
#
loop_
_entity_poly.entity_id
_entity_poly.type
_entity_poly.pdbx_seq_one_letter_code
_entity_poly.pdbx_strand_id
1 'polypeptide(L)'
;MKKSTEENADFLDFFEEWARLKRWTVPLFHRAICIWLERFGRIGVLRALRGGSKSNIIGCWIAYRLWRDRNYHTLVQGADDKLARKVSRHAKDVIRRHPWLKDENLINPADWALERWSVMGNEDPRDPSCAAHGILSNVTSSRAHEIINDDVEVPKNIKTPEAREKLRERLDEQTHILIPGGRKLFVGTPHTHDSLYEQLEAEGADVLNFKLFSHHVRYEDEATLKQRRFPFNFEPADNDDLYVFRGMKLLEAGVDYQVKGQAVLFGAQPGGIVDIYAGNIWPERFTRQELAFRRAECRTINSWDSQYQLHAKPLHKVRLDPDRMVAYEADIKISVANREVRMMLGEVRMVGGVLYWDPALGKKGTHASVASVVLTDERGRMYWEQAVGLQGDAYDEANHENSQCHQVAKLAIQYQLENVHLETNGPGTFLPPLLRRALAGTGIGVIEVNRKSDKSTYILDALEAPLSGRFLWAHARLWDTDLPEQMRDWIPGVENQADDYIDSGAGAIKQTPIRIGKVVGNVKTIQRQRWRPGSGVHEVVVEMR
;
A
#
# COMPACT_ATOMS: atom_id res chain seq x y z
N MET A 1 -6.87 -5.96 54.15
CA MET A 1 -6.01 -5.09 53.34
C MET A 1 -5.78 -5.61 51.93
N LYS A 2 -5.59 -6.90 51.63
CA LYS A 2 -5.41 -7.38 50.24
C LYS A 2 -6.63 -7.15 49.30
N LYS A 3 -7.86 -7.40 49.76
CA LYS A 3 -9.08 -7.23 48.94
C LYS A 3 -9.34 -5.78 48.52
N SER A 4 -9.02 -4.78 49.35
CA SER A 4 -9.27 -3.36 49.05
C SER A 4 -8.31 -2.80 47.99
N THR A 5 -7.14 -3.42 47.79
CA THR A 5 -6.18 -3.02 46.77
C THR A 5 -6.54 -3.64 45.38
N GLU A 6 -7.18 -4.82 45.41
CA GLU A 6 -7.62 -5.52 44.20
C GLU A 6 -8.88 -4.89 43.57
N GLU A 7 -9.80 -4.36 44.38
CA GLU A 7 -11.04 -3.71 43.92
C GLU A 7 -10.80 -2.44 43.09
N ASN A 8 -9.72 -1.71 43.36
CA ASN A 8 -9.37 -0.45 42.68
C ASN A 8 -8.22 -0.59 41.66
N ALA A 9 -7.73 -1.82 41.46
CA ALA A 9 -6.60 -2.06 40.56
C ALA A 9 -6.97 -1.77 39.09
N ASP A 10 -6.11 -1.06 38.37
CA ASP A 10 -6.23 -0.85 36.95
C ASP A 10 -5.63 -2.03 36.14
N PHE A 11 -5.71 -1.95 34.80
CA PHE A 11 -5.18 -3.02 33.96
C PHE A 11 -3.65 -3.14 34.05
N LEU A 12 -2.94 -2.04 34.28
CA LEU A 12 -1.50 -2.08 34.46
C LEU A 12 -1.12 -2.90 35.69
N ASP A 13 -1.79 -2.66 36.84
CA ASP A 13 -1.56 -3.43 38.06
C ASP A 13 -1.84 -4.92 37.86
N PHE A 14 -2.93 -5.24 37.17
CA PHE A 14 -3.29 -6.62 36.82
C PHE A 14 -2.21 -7.28 35.95
N PHE A 15 -1.75 -6.60 34.92
CA PHE A 15 -0.71 -7.12 34.04
C PHE A 15 0.64 -7.29 34.74
N GLU A 16 1.03 -6.37 35.64
CA GLU A 16 2.27 -6.47 36.38
C GLU A 16 2.25 -7.65 37.36
N GLU A 17 1.12 -7.93 37.99
CA GLU A 17 0.97 -9.11 38.85
C GLU A 17 1.10 -10.41 38.04
N TRP A 18 0.52 -10.46 36.85
CA TRP A 18 0.71 -11.57 35.92
C TRP A 18 2.17 -11.71 35.48
N ALA A 19 2.81 -10.61 35.09
CA ALA A 19 4.22 -10.61 34.72
C ALA A 19 5.13 -11.08 35.86
N ARG A 20 4.83 -10.67 37.09
CA ARG A 20 5.52 -11.12 38.31
C ARG A 20 5.41 -12.64 38.50
N LEU A 21 4.21 -13.22 38.31
CA LEU A 21 4.01 -14.67 38.35
C LEU A 21 4.84 -15.39 37.29
N LYS A 22 4.93 -14.79 36.08
CA LYS A 22 5.68 -15.37 34.95
C LYS A 22 7.18 -15.04 34.99
N ARG A 23 7.65 -14.22 35.93
CA ARG A 23 9.03 -13.71 36.03
C ARG A 23 9.46 -12.93 34.77
N TRP A 24 8.53 -12.16 34.19
CA TRP A 24 8.82 -11.30 33.05
C TRP A 24 9.24 -9.90 33.51
N THR A 25 10.14 -9.28 32.77
CA THR A 25 10.37 -7.84 32.85
C THR A 25 9.23 -7.11 32.13
N VAL A 26 8.78 -5.98 32.69
CA VAL A 26 7.75 -5.13 32.10
C VAL A 26 8.41 -3.84 31.62
N PRO A 27 8.80 -3.75 30.35
CA PRO A 27 9.40 -2.54 29.79
C PRO A 27 8.38 -1.40 29.72
N LEU A 28 8.85 -0.15 29.62
CA LEU A 28 8.01 1.05 29.64
C LEU A 28 6.92 1.03 28.56
N PHE A 29 7.19 0.50 27.38
CA PHE A 29 6.21 0.43 26.31
C PHE A 29 5.06 -0.56 26.61
N HIS A 30 5.29 -1.65 27.37
CA HIS A 30 4.21 -2.52 27.85
C HIS A 30 3.30 -1.78 28.84
N ARG A 31 3.86 -0.98 29.75
CA ARG A 31 3.10 -0.13 30.67
C ARG A 31 2.23 0.86 29.89
N ALA A 32 2.83 1.52 28.87
CA ALA A 32 2.11 2.44 28.02
C ALA A 32 0.95 1.76 27.25
N ILE A 33 1.15 0.53 26.75
CA ILE A 33 0.08 -0.26 26.13
C ILE A 33 -1.06 -0.54 27.11
N CYS A 34 -0.74 -0.96 28.35
CA CYS A 34 -1.75 -1.26 29.36
C CYS A 34 -2.61 -0.02 29.69
N ILE A 35 -1.98 1.13 29.92
CA ILE A 35 -2.67 2.40 30.21
C ILE A 35 -3.53 2.83 29.02
N TRP A 36 -3.03 2.69 27.80
CA TRP A 36 -3.74 3.07 26.59
C TRP A 36 -4.95 2.18 26.31
N LEU A 37 -4.89 0.86 26.57
CA LEU A 37 -6.01 -0.07 26.37
C LEU A 37 -7.26 0.30 27.17
N GLU A 38 -7.11 0.95 28.32
CA GLU A 38 -8.26 1.45 29.10
C GLU A 38 -8.88 2.72 28.53
N ARG A 39 -8.14 3.48 27.70
CA ARG A 39 -8.48 4.87 27.36
C ARG A 39 -8.82 5.12 25.90
N PHE A 40 -8.40 4.23 24.97
CA PHE A 40 -8.68 4.46 23.53
C PHE A 40 -10.19 4.51 23.25
N GLY A 41 -10.58 5.28 22.24
CA GLY A 41 -11.99 5.53 21.89
C GLY A 41 -12.68 4.36 21.19
N ARG A 42 -13.45 4.65 20.14
CA ARG A 42 -14.24 3.64 19.41
C ARG A 42 -13.38 2.70 18.57
N ILE A 43 -12.31 3.19 18.00
CA ILE A 43 -11.36 2.44 17.17
C ILE A 43 -9.95 2.71 17.70
N GLY A 44 -9.27 1.66 18.12
CA GLY A 44 -7.88 1.70 18.57
C GLY A 44 -6.98 0.89 17.66
N VAL A 45 -5.79 1.38 17.36
CA VAL A 45 -4.77 0.70 16.54
C VAL A 45 -3.47 0.60 17.33
N LEU A 46 -3.10 -0.60 17.73
CA LEU A 46 -1.82 -0.90 18.37
C LEU A 46 -0.85 -1.50 17.34
N ARG A 47 0.10 -0.70 16.88
CA ARG A 47 1.21 -1.19 16.05
C ARG A 47 2.46 -1.34 16.93
N ALA A 48 3.00 -2.54 17.04
CA ALA A 48 4.24 -2.76 17.77
C ALA A 48 5.10 -3.82 17.08
N LEU A 49 6.41 -3.71 17.32
CA LEU A 49 7.43 -4.57 16.74
C LEU A 49 7.08 -6.06 16.89
N ARG A 50 7.59 -6.88 15.98
CA ARG A 50 7.46 -8.33 16.07
C ARG A 50 8.17 -8.86 17.32
N GLY A 51 7.48 -9.71 18.07
CA GLY A 51 7.98 -10.22 19.35
C GLY A 51 7.83 -9.25 20.53
N GLY A 52 7.11 -8.12 20.34
CA GLY A 52 6.78 -7.14 21.39
C GLY A 52 5.71 -7.60 22.38
N SER A 53 5.33 -8.87 22.40
CA SER A 53 4.37 -9.49 23.34
C SER A 53 2.93 -8.97 23.24
N LYS A 54 2.53 -8.35 22.13
CA LYS A 54 1.17 -7.83 21.89
C LYS A 54 0.08 -8.82 22.29
N SER A 55 0.05 -10.00 21.67
CA SER A 55 -0.99 -11.01 21.92
C SER A 55 -1.03 -11.52 23.36
N ASN A 56 0.10 -11.46 24.11
CA ASN A 56 0.13 -11.78 25.53
C ASN A 56 -0.59 -10.71 26.35
N ILE A 57 -0.33 -9.43 26.07
CA ILE A 57 -1.02 -8.31 26.75
C ILE A 57 -2.51 -8.37 26.45
N ILE A 58 -2.89 -8.65 25.20
CA ILE A 58 -4.31 -8.79 24.79
C ILE A 58 -5.01 -9.95 25.51
N GLY A 59 -4.34 -11.09 25.68
CA GLY A 59 -4.92 -12.20 26.47
C GLY A 59 -5.13 -11.84 27.95
N CYS A 60 -4.21 -11.07 28.54
CA CYS A 60 -4.40 -10.51 29.89
C CYS A 60 -5.54 -9.48 29.92
N TRP A 61 -5.65 -8.64 28.88
CA TRP A 61 -6.73 -7.66 28.75
C TRP A 61 -8.11 -8.32 28.75
N ILE A 62 -8.32 -9.37 27.96
CA ILE A 62 -9.59 -10.13 27.93
C ILE A 62 -9.91 -10.67 29.32
N ALA A 63 -8.93 -11.28 30.00
CA ALA A 63 -9.12 -11.81 31.35
C ALA A 63 -9.47 -10.72 32.37
N TYR A 64 -8.80 -9.56 32.31
CA TYR A 64 -9.07 -8.39 33.12
C TYR A 64 -10.49 -7.86 32.91
N ARG A 65 -10.94 -7.71 31.65
CA ARG A 65 -12.30 -7.25 31.35
C ARG A 65 -13.36 -8.17 31.91
N LEU A 66 -13.19 -9.49 31.80
CA LEU A 66 -14.10 -10.49 32.33
C LEU A 66 -14.07 -10.57 33.88
N TRP A 67 -12.95 -10.24 34.48
CA TRP A 67 -12.88 -10.09 35.94
C TRP A 67 -13.68 -8.87 36.42
N ARG A 68 -13.62 -7.76 35.70
CA ARG A 68 -14.34 -6.50 36.02
C ARG A 68 -15.83 -6.59 35.69
N ASP A 69 -16.18 -7.29 34.61
CA ASP A 69 -17.55 -7.47 34.15
C ASP A 69 -17.74 -8.85 33.52
N ARG A 70 -18.48 -9.73 34.17
CA ARG A 70 -18.73 -11.10 33.70
C ARG A 70 -19.63 -11.18 32.48
N ASN A 71 -20.41 -10.12 32.22
CA ASN A 71 -21.26 -9.96 31.04
C ASN A 71 -20.53 -9.28 29.86
N TYR A 72 -19.21 -9.09 29.95
CA TYR A 72 -18.44 -8.54 28.85
C TYR A 72 -18.19 -9.58 27.76
N HIS A 73 -18.58 -9.26 26.52
CA HIS A 73 -18.43 -10.14 25.38
C HIS A 73 -17.31 -9.64 24.47
N THR A 74 -16.34 -10.49 24.18
CA THR A 74 -15.21 -10.19 23.30
C THR A 74 -15.21 -11.13 22.10
N LEU A 75 -15.17 -10.56 20.89
CA LEU A 75 -14.89 -11.29 19.67
C LEU A 75 -13.41 -11.10 19.29
N VAL A 76 -12.63 -12.18 19.25
CA VAL A 76 -11.25 -12.18 18.76
C VAL A 76 -11.22 -12.67 17.34
N GLN A 77 -10.69 -11.85 16.43
CA GLN A 77 -10.45 -12.23 15.05
C GLN A 77 -8.96 -12.20 14.72
N GLY A 78 -8.48 -13.23 14.02
CA GLY A 78 -7.12 -13.32 13.51
C GLY A 78 -7.14 -13.56 12.01
N ALA A 79 -5.98 -13.57 11.35
CA ALA A 79 -5.91 -13.91 9.94
C ALA A 79 -6.51 -15.30 9.62
N ASP A 80 -6.44 -16.21 10.57
CA ASP A 80 -7.09 -17.53 10.54
C ASP A 80 -7.55 -17.95 11.96
N ASP A 81 -8.37 -19.01 12.03
CA ASP A 81 -8.89 -19.55 13.31
C ASP A 81 -7.77 -19.96 14.27
N LYS A 82 -6.65 -20.47 13.75
CA LYS A 82 -5.53 -20.92 14.57
C LYS A 82 -4.86 -19.77 15.31
N LEU A 83 -4.74 -18.61 14.67
CA LEU A 83 -4.19 -17.39 15.29
C LEU A 83 -5.15 -16.85 16.34
N ALA A 84 -6.44 -16.69 16.00
CA ALA A 84 -7.45 -16.22 16.95
C ALA A 84 -7.53 -17.09 18.21
N ARG A 85 -7.51 -18.43 18.04
CA ARG A 85 -7.51 -19.39 19.17
C ARG A 85 -6.27 -19.31 20.06
N LYS A 86 -5.12 -18.80 19.60
CA LYS A 86 -3.95 -18.57 20.46
C LYS A 86 -4.22 -17.50 21.50
N VAL A 87 -4.85 -16.39 21.12
CA VAL A 87 -5.22 -15.32 22.03
C VAL A 87 -6.25 -15.81 23.06
N SER A 88 -7.29 -16.50 22.60
CA SER A 88 -8.30 -17.13 23.46
C SER A 88 -7.68 -18.09 24.47
N ARG A 89 -6.75 -18.96 24.02
CA ARG A 89 -6.03 -19.90 24.91
C ARG A 89 -5.22 -19.16 25.96
N HIS A 90 -4.60 -18.04 25.59
CA HIS A 90 -3.83 -17.25 26.54
C HIS A 90 -4.73 -16.59 27.57
N ALA A 91 -5.86 -16.00 27.18
CA ALA A 91 -6.85 -15.42 28.11
C ALA A 91 -7.32 -16.48 29.15
N LYS A 92 -7.60 -17.71 28.68
CA LYS A 92 -7.96 -18.84 29.56
C LYS A 92 -6.82 -19.26 30.50
N ASP A 93 -5.55 -19.19 30.07
CA ASP A 93 -4.40 -19.48 30.95
C ASP A 93 -4.28 -18.41 32.04
N VAL A 94 -4.52 -17.14 31.69
CA VAL A 94 -4.55 -16.04 32.67
C VAL A 94 -5.68 -16.24 33.67
N ILE A 95 -6.91 -16.52 33.22
CA ILE A 95 -8.06 -16.77 34.11
C ILE A 95 -7.78 -17.91 35.10
N ARG A 96 -7.12 -18.98 34.64
CA ARG A 96 -6.80 -20.13 35.50
C ARG A 96 -5.73 -19.87 36.53
N ARG A 97 -4.77 -19.00 36.27
CA ARG A 97 -3.52 -18.93 37.02
C ARG A 97 -3.19 -17.56 37.61
N HIS A 98 -3.92 -16.51 37.21
CA HIS A 98 -3.69 -15.18 37.74
C HIS A 98 -3.97 -15.17 39.27
N PRO A 99 -3.06 -14.63 40.09
CA PRO A 99 -3.20 -14.66 41.55
C PRO A 99 -4.52 -14.09 42.05
N TRP A 100 -5.02 -13.01 41.45
CA TRP A 100 -6.26 -12.34 41.87
C TRP A 100 -7.55 -13.09 41.43
N LEU A 101 -7.44 -14.01 40.44
CA LEU A 101 -8.59 -14.72 39.88
C LEU A 101 -8.83 -16.10 40.51
N LYS A 102 -7.94 -16.56 41.40
CA LYS A 102 -8.02 -17.92 41.98
C LYS A 102 -9.31 -18.19 42.75
N ASP A 103 -9.76 -17.18 43.51
CA ASP A 103 -10.95 -17.29 44.37
C ASP A 103 -12.24 -16.79 43.70
N GLU A 104 -12.15 -16.29 42.48
CA GLU A 104 -13.26 -15.67 41.72
C GLU A 104 -14.19 -16.68 41.04
N ASN A 105 -13.80 -17.95 40.96
CA ASN A 105 -14.58 -19.02 40.34
C ASN A 105 -15.09 -18.68 38.90
N LEU A 106 -14.21 -18.13 38.09
CA LEU A 106 -14.58 -17.69 36.72
C LEU A 106 -14.68 -18.85 35.70
N ILE A 107 -14.11 -20.03 36.00
CA ILE A 107 -14.09 -21.14 35.06
C ILE A 107 -15.47 -21.79 35.00
N ASN A 108 -16.09 -21.80 33.81
CA ASN A 108 -17.32 -22.52 33.52
C ASN A 108 -17.02 -23.87 32.83
N PRO A 109 -17.03 -25.00 33.56
CA PRO A 109 -16.68 -26.29 32.95
C PRO A 109 -17.62 -26.73 31.83
N ALA A 110 -18.87 -26.25 31.84
CA ALA A 110 -19.90 -26.62 30.86
C ALA A 110 -19.72 -25.87 29.53
N ASP A 111 -19.09 -24.69 29.55
CA ASP A 111 -18.86 -23.86 28.36
C ASP A 111 -17.40 -23.34 28.34
N TRP A 112 -16.44 -24.24 28.02
CA TRP A 112 -15.01 -23.96 28.06
C TRP A 112 -14.26 -24.50 26.83
N ALA A 113 -14.87 -24.36 25.60
CA ALA A 113 -14.22 -24.75 24.36
C ALA A 113 -13.14 -23.75 23.93
N LEU A 114 -12.32 -24.05 22.91
CA LEU A 114 -11.24 -23.16 22.46
C LEU A 114 -11.76 -21.98 21.63
N GLU A 115 -12.79 -22.19 20.86
CA GLU A 115 -13.32 -21.23 19.89
C GLU A 115 -14.36 -20.32 20.53
N ARG A 116 -15.09 -20.86 21.49
CA ARG A 116 -16.20 -20.19 22.15
C ARG A 116 -16.26 -20.67 23.61
N TRP A 117 -16.35 -19.72 24.53
CA TRP A 117 -16.45 -20.03 25.96
C TRP A 117 -17.02 -18.87 26.78
N SER A 118 -17.63 -19.20 27.90
CA SER A 118 -18.19 -18.24 28.84
C SER A 118 -17.63 -18.45 30.22
N VAL A 119 -17.46 -17.36 30.96
CA VAL A 119 -17.14 -17.43 32.40
C VAL A 119 -18.40 -17.71 33.23
N MET A 120 -18.21 -18.20 34.44
CA MET A 120 -19.29 -18.32 35.43
C MET A 120 -19.85 -16.95 35.72
N GLY A 121 -21.16 -16.83 35.73
CA GLY A 121 -21.88 -15.57 35.93
C GLY A 121 -22.11 -14.74 34.66
N ASN A 122 -21.81 -15.26 33.48
CA ASN A 122 -22.34 -14.72 32.23
C ASN A 122 -23.85 -15.02 32.18
N GLU A 123 -24.66 -13.98 32.05
CA GLU A 123 -26.13 -14.07 32.06
C GLU A 123 -26.70 -14.23 30.63
N ASP A 124 -25.92 -13.99 29.58
CA ASP A 124 -26.36 -14.16 28.21
C ASP A 124 -26.04 -15.57 27.67
N PRO A 125 -27.06 -16.42 27.46
CA PRO A 125 -26.86 -17.77 26.98
C PRO A 125 -26.51 -17.82 25.46
N ARG A 126 -26.69 -16.73 24.72
CA ARG A 126 -26.47 -16.68 23.26
C ARG A 126 -25.07 -16.22 22.92
N ASP A 127 -24.61 -15.16 23.60
CA ASP A 127 -23.32 -14.57 23.31
C ASP A 127 -22.28 -15.00 24.36
N PRO A 128 -21.18 -15.64 23.93
CA PRO A 128 -20.13 -16.12 24.85
C PRO A 128 -19.32 -14.95 25.41
N SER A 129 -18.70 -15.15 26.56
CA SER A 129 -17.73 -14.19 27.09
C SER A 129 -16.55 -13.95 26.14
N CYS A 130 -16.15 -14.98 25.38
CA CYS A 130 -15.14 -14.85 24.34
C CYS A 130 -15.42 -15.83 23.20
N ALA A 131 -15.43 -15.30 21.97
CA ALA A 131 -15.42 -16.07 20.73
C ALA A 131 -14.14 -15.76 19.93
N ALA A 132 -13.54 -16.77 19.26
CA ALA A 132 -12.27 -16.65 18.55
C ALA A 132 -12.34 -17.32 17.18
N HIS A 133 -12.32 -16.52 16.11
CA HIS A 133 -12.49 -16.95 14.72
C HIS A 133 -11.50 -16.27 13.78
N GLY A 134 -11.24 -16.88 12.62
CA GLY A 134 -10.56 -16.22 11.52
C GLY A 134 -11.42 -15.11 10.91
N ILE A 135 -10.79 -14.07 10.37
CA ILE A 135 -11.50 -12.91 9.80
C ILE A 135 -12.43 -13.27 8.64
N LEU A 136 -12.15 -14.34 7.90
CA LEU A 136 -12.98 -14.81 6.80
C LEU A 136 -14.13 -15.75 7.26
N SER A 137 -14.20 -16.09 8.55
CA SER A 137 -15.24 -16.94 9.11
C SER A 137 -16.55 -16.15 9.26
N ASN A 138 -17.69 -16.82 9.11
CA ASN A 138 -19.00 -16.18 9.29
C ASN A 138 -19.36 -16.06 10.79
N VAL A 139 -19.40 -14.83 11.31
CA VAL A 139 -19.70 -14.52 12.73
C VAL A 139 -20.88 -13.55 12.90
N THR A 140 -21.71 -13.39 11.89
CA THR A 140 -22.75 -12.35 11.81
C THR A 140 -23.85 -12.46 12.89
N SER A 141 -23.99 -13.58 13.58
CA SER A 141 -25.02 -13.80 14.61
C SER A 141 -24.62 -13.43 16.04
N SER A 142 -23.37 -13.02 16.27
CA SER A 142 -22.86 -12.66 17.60
C SER A 142 -23.02 -11.17 17.92
N ARG A 143 -23.02 -10.83 19.22
CA ARG A 143 -22.90 -9.45 19.71
C ARG A 143 -21.67 -9.34 20.57
N ALA A 144 -20.96 -8.22 20.48
CA ALA A 144 -19.72 -7.99 21.23
C ALA A 144 -19.64 -6.57 21.77
N HIS A 145 -19.09 -6.44 22.97
CA HIS A 145 -18.68 -5.17 23.57
C HIS A 145 -17.36 -4.69 22.97
N GLU A 146 -16.50 -5.64 22.60
CA GLU A 146 -15.20 -5.35 22.00
C GLU A 146 -14.86 -6.40 20.93
N ILE A 147 -14.42 -5.93 19.77
CA ILE A 147 -13.86 -6.77 18.73
C ILE A 147 -12.35 -6.53 18.68
N ILE A 148 -11.57 -7.59 18.86
CA ILE A 148 -10.10 -7.56 18.84
C ILE A 148 -9.60 -8.23 17.56
N ASN A 149 -9.02 -7.45 16.68
CA ASN A 149 -8.41 -7.88 15.43
C ASN A 149 -6.90 -8.08 15.64
N ASP A 150 -6.45 -9.30 15.96
CA ASP A 150 -5.05 -9.64 16.23
C ASP A 150 -4.38 -10.22 14.99
N ASP A 151 -3.39 -9.49 14.42
CA ASP A 151 -2.66 -9.85 13.21
C ASP A 151 -3.59 -10.30 12.06
N VAL A 152 -4.68 -9.55 11.80
CA VAL A 152 -5.63 -9.86 10.71
C VAL A 152 -5.03 -9.60 9.33
N GLU A 153 -4.09 -8.65 9.23
CA GLU A 153 -3.29 -8.39 8.05
C GLU A 153 -2.03 -9.25 8.07
N VAL A 154 -1.95 -10.21 7.15
CA VAL A 154 -0.76 -11.08 6.97
C VAL A 154 -0.43 -11.22 5.49
N PRO A 155 0.82 -11.50 5.09
CA PRO A 155 1.22 -11.60 3.68
C PRO A 155 0.33 -12.50 2.81
N LYS A 156 -0.34 -13.48 3.42
CA LYS A 156 -1.22 -14.42 2.72
C LYS A 156 -2.53 -13.77 2.24
N ASN A 157 -3.10 -12.84 3.01
CA ASN A 157 -4.42 -12.25 2.74
C ASN A 157 -4.37 -10.79 2.26
N ILE A 158 -3.17 -10.26 1.95
CA ILE A 158 -2.96 -8.90 1.46
C ILE A 158 -2.10 -8.86 0.19
N LYS A 159 -1.88 -10.02 -0.43
CA LYS A 159 -0.93 -10.14 -1.55
C LYS A 159 -1.40 -9.38 -2.79
N THR A 160 -2.70 -9.31 -3.02
CA THR A 160 -3.30 -8.61 -4.15
C THR A 160 -4.27 -7.53 -3.67
N PRO A 161 -4.57 -6.50 -4.48
CA PRO A 161 -5.57 -5.47 -4.18
C PRO A 161 -6.92 -6.09 -3.80
N GLU A 162 -7.40 -7.09 -4.55
CA GLU A 162 -8.69 -7.75 -4.31
C GLU A 162 -8.70 -8.49 -2.96
N ALA A 163 -7.57 -9.07 -2.56
CA ALA A 163 -7.46 -9.73 -1.26
C ALA A 163 -7.51 -8.70 -0.11
N ARG A 164 -6.91 -7.52 -0.29
CA ARG A 164 -6.99 -6.40 0.67
C ARG A 164 -8.42 -5.87 0.76
N GLU A 165 -9.09 -5.66 -0.37
CA GLU A 165 -10.48 -5.19 -0.40
C GLU A 165 -11.42 -6.18 0.28
N LYS A 166 -11.30 -7.47 0.00
CA LYS A 166 -12.06 -8.51 0.68
C LYS A 166 -11.84 -8.52 2.21
N LEU A 167 -10.62 -8.21 2.66
CA LEU A 167 -10.33 -8.05 4.09
C LEU A 167 -11.08 -6.85 4.65
N ARG A 168 -11.09 -5.72 3.94
CA ARG A 168 -11.82 -4.50 4.36
C ARG A 168 -13.32 -4.74 4.44
N GLU A 169 -13.93 -5.35 3.42
CA GLU A 169 -15.35 -5.74 3.43
C GLU A 169 -15.71 -6.56 4.68
N ARG A 170 -14.86 -7.51 5.06
CA ARG A 170 -15.09 -8.32 6.28
C ARG A 170 -14.96 -7.52 7.58
N LEU A 171 -14.11 -6.52 7.60
CA LEU A 171 -13.96 -5.63 8.76
C LEU A 171 -15.14 -4.65 8.89
N ASP A 172 -15.75 -4.25 7.78
CA ASP A 172 -16.95 -3.40 7.78
C ASP A 172 -18.15 -4.13 8.38
N GLU A 173 -18.32 -5.44 8.10
CA GLU A 173 -19.37 -6.28 8.70
C GLU A 173 -19.32 -6.29 10.24
N GLN A 174 -18.16 -6.06 10.84
CA GLN A 174 -17.98 -6.01 12.31
C GLN A 174 -18.82 -4.90 12.97
N THR A 175 -19.13 -3.83 12.23
CA THR A 175 -19.95 -2.73 12.77
C THR A 175 -21.34 -3.20 13.19
N HIS A 176 -21.87 -4.23 12.53
CA HIS A 176 -23.17 -4.83 12.84
C HIS A 176 -23.13 -5.83 14.01
N ILE A 177 -21.94 -6.26 14.41
CA ILE A 177 -21.69 -7.16 15.55
C ILE A 177 -21.57 -6.37 16.85
N LEU A 178 -21.05 -5.15 16.79
CA LEU A 178 -20.86 -4.30 17.98
C LEU A 178 -22.19 -3.88 18.59
N ILE A 179 -22.26 -3.95 19.92
CA ILE A 179 -23.34 -3.31 20.69
C ILE A 179 -23.18 -1.78 20.68
N PRO A 180 -24.23 -1.01 20.99
CA PRO A 180 -24.09 0.44 21.18
C PRO A 180 -23.02 0.75 22.25
N GLY A 181 -22.07 1.62 21.91
CA GLY A 181 -20.93 1.94 22.79
C GLY A 181 -19.75 0.95 22.67
N GLY A 182 -19.88 -0.16 21.98
CA GLY A 182 -18.80 -1.12 21.73
C GLY A 182 -17.65 -0.52 20.94
N ARG A 183 -16.48 -1.16 20.98
CA ARG A 183 -15.25 -0.67 20.37
C ARG A 183 -14.49 -1.74 19.57
N LYS A 184 -13.66 -1.30 18.61
CA LYS A 184 -12.78 -2.15 17.81
C LYS A 184 -11.33 -1.88 18.21
N LEU A 185 -10.59 -2.93 18.45
CA LEU A 185 -9.13 -2.88 18.67
C LEU A 185 -8.44 -3.62 17.54
N PHE A 186 -7.53 -2.97 16.87
CA PHE A 186 -6.67 -3.55 15.85
C PHE A 186 -5.25 -3.68 16.41
N VAL A 187 -4.68 -4.87 16.36
CA VAL A 187 -3.34 -5.17 16.88
C VAL A 187 -2.54 -5.83 15.79
N GLY A 188 -1.40 -5.27 15.42
CA GLY A 188 -0.62 -5.90 14.36
C GLY A 188 0.69 -5.20 14.03
N THR A 189 1.22 -5.62 12.90
CA THR A 189 2.44 -5.08 12.30
C THR A 189 2.14 -4.84 10.83
N PRO A 190 2.37 -3.65 10.26
CA PRO A 190 2.09 -3.38 8.85
C PRO A 190 2.98 -4.23 7.95
N HIS A 191 2.40 -4.78 6.88
CA HIS A 191 3.11 -5.67 5.95
C HIS A 191 3.24 -5.09 4.55
N THR A 192 2.40 -4.12 4.19
CA THR A 192 2.35 -3.49 2.86
C THR A 192 2.24 -1.97 2.97
N HIS A 193 2.51 -1.26 1.88
CA HIS A 193 2.34 0.19 1.75
C HIS A 193 0.87 0.63 1.81
N ASP A 194 -0.07 -0.26 1.45
CA ASP A 194 -1.52 -0.07 1.58
C ASP A 194 -2.01 -0.87 2.79
N SER A 195 -1.47 -0.54 3.97
CA SER A 195 -1.81 -1.23 5.21
C SER A 195 -3.13 -0.75 5.76
N LEU A 196 -3.98 -1.70 6.17
CA LEU A 196 -5.20 -1.45 6.94
C LEU A 196 -4.95 -0.51 8.13
N TYR A 197 -3.82 -0.64 8.81
CA TYR A 197 -3.50 0.16 9.99
C TYR A 197 -3.23 1.64 9.65
N GLU A 198 -2.67 1.94 8.49
CA GLU A 198 -2.46 3.31 8.02
C GLU A 198 -3.76 3.96 7.57
N GLN A 199 -4.64 3.19 6.92
CA GLN A 199 -5.97 3.64 6.55
C GLN A 199 -6.79 4.02 7.79
N LEU A 200 -6.85 3.15 8.81
CA LEU A 200 -7.58 3.44 10.06
C LEU A 200 -7.03 4.68 10.80
N GLU A 201 -5.71 4.90 10.75
CA GLU A 201 -5.09 6.12 11.29
C GLU A 201 -5.57 7.36 10.54
N ALA A 202 -5.60 7.31 9.22
CA ALA A 202 -6.10 8.40 8.37
C ALA A 202 -7.60 8.70 8.61
N GLU A 203 -8.38 7.68 8.95
CA GLU A 203 -9.81 7.78 9.31
C GLU A 203 -10.04 8.29 10.75
N GLY A 204 -8.98 8.54 11.53
CA GLY A 204 -9.04 9.13 12.86
C GLY A 204 -9.12 8.13 14.01
N ALA A 205 -8.62 6.91 13.85
CA ALA A 205 -8.47 5.96 14.94
C ALA A 205 -7.42 6.43 15.97
N ASP A 206 -7.60 6.04 17.23
CA ASP A 206 -6.58 6.23 18.27
C ASP A 206 -5.41 5.28 18.04
N VAL A 207 -4.22 5.81 17.75
CA VAL A 207 -3.06 5.01 17.37
C VAL A 207 -1.97 5.03 18.41
N LEU A 208 -1.45 3.84 18.74
CA LEU A 208 -0.26 3.67 19.57
C LEU A 208 0.80 2.84 18.83
N ASN A 209 1.99 3.41 18.64
CA ASN A 209 3.08 2.84 17.85
C ASN A 209 4.32 2.59 18.68
N PHE A 210 4.91 1.36 18.59
CA PHE A 210 6.19 1.03 19.22
C PHE A 210 7.14 0.35 18.24
N LYS A 211 8.09 1.13 17.72
CA LYS A 211 9.21 0.64 16.90
C LYS A 211 10.28 0.05 17.83
N LEU A 212 11.13 -0.83 17.29
CA LEU A 212 12.25 -1.38 18.06
C LEU A 212 13.27 -0.30 18.46
N PHE A 213 13.57 0.60 17.51
CA PHE A 213 14.44 1.74 17.75
C PHE A 213 13.64 3.03 17.59
N SER A 214 13.75 3.93 18.56
CA SER A 214 13.08 5.24 18.49
C SER A 214 13.74 6.19 17.48
N HIS A 215 15.05 6.00 17.21
CA HIS A 215 15.83 6.83 16.30
C HIS A 215 16.45 6.01 15.18
N HIS A 216 16.42 6.53 13.95
CA HIS A 216 16.95 5.88 12.76
C HIS A 216 17.39 6.90 11.70
N VAL A 217 18.56 6.69 11.13
CA VAL A 217 19.04 7.36 9.91
C VAL A 217 19.59 6.30 8.97
N ARG A 218 19.22 6.40 7.69
CA ARG A 218 19.67 5.51 6.62
C ARG A 218 20.44 6.28 5.56
N TYR A 219 21.53 5.69 5.12
CA TYR A 219 22.33 6.15 3.99
C TYR A 219 22.34 5.08 2.91
N GLU A 220 21.90 5.47 1.70
CA GLU A 220 21.84 4.59 0.53
C GLU A 220 23.22 4.47 -0.14
N ASP A 221 23.38 3.51 -1.04
CA ASP A 221 24.63 3.17 -1.72
C ASP A 221 25.36 4.37 -2.32
N GLU A 222 24.62 5.30 -2.93
CA GLU A 222 25.22 6.48 -3.57
C GLU A 222 26.01 7.35 -2.59
N ALA A 223 25.48 7.55 -1.39
CA ALA A 223 26.17 8.31 -0.34
C ALA A 223 27.33 7.52 0.25
N THR A 224 27.15 6.21 0.49
CA THR A 224 28.17 5.35 1.14
C THR A 224 29.36 5.04 0.24
N LEU A 225 29.21 5.17 -1.08
CA LEU A 225 30.31 5.08 -2.06
C LEU A 225 31.11 6.37 -2.20
N LYS A 226 30.59 7.53 -1.72
CA LYS A 226 31.20 8.85 -1.90
C LYS A 226 31.85 9.42 -0.64
N GLN A 227 31.44 8.97 0.56
CA GLN A 227 31.87 9.55 1.83
C GLN A 227 32.23 8.50 2.88
N ARG A 228 32.92 8.95 3.95
CA ARG A 228 33.31 8.11 5.10
C ARG A 228 32.69 8.60 6.40
N ARG A 229 32.05 9.77 6.40
CA ARG A 229 31.43 10.41 7.57
C ARG A 229 29.94 10.45 7.40
N PHE A 230 29.20 9.85 8.35
CA PHE A 230 27.75 9.70 8.34
C PHE A 230 27.15 10.34 9.59
N PRO A 231 26.66 11.59 9.52
CA PRO A 231 26.06 12.29 10.65
C PRO A 231 24.70 11.68 11.02
N PHE A 232 24.35 11.81 12.30
CA PHE A 232 23.01 11.51 12.81
C PHE A 232 22.55 12.67 13.72
N ASN A 233 21.22 12.85 13.87
CA ASN A 233 20.60 14.00 14.51
C ASN A 233 19.91 13.64 15.84
N PHE A 234 20.39 12.63 16.54
CA PHE A 234 19.86 12.18 17.82
C PHE A 234 20.99 11.92 18.82
N GLU A 235 20.65 11.84 20.10
CA GLU A 235 21.60 11.53 21.16
C GLU A 235 21.35 10.12 21.68
N PRO A 236 22.26 9.14 21.46
CA PRO A 236 22.18 7.84 22.10
C PRO A 236 22.28 7.98 23.63
N ALA A 237 21.59 7.13 24.38
CA ALA A 237 21.64 7.15 25.84
C ALA A 237 23.08 6.92 26.36
N ASP A 238 23.84 6.07 25.66
CA ASP A 238 25.26 5.81 25.83
C ASP A 238 25.86 5.25 24.53
N ASN A 239 27.13 4.89 24.53
CA ASN A 239 27.81 4.32 23.36
C ASN A 239 27.26 2.93 22.98
N ASP A 240 26.71 2.19 23.94
CA ASP A 240 26.16 0.85 23.71
C ASP A 240 24.75 0.92 23.11
N ASP A 241 24.07 2.06 23.20
CA ASP A 241 22.76 2.31 22.56
C ASP A 241 22.88 2.75 21.10
N LEU A 242 24.09 2.79 20.52
CA LEU A 242 24.27 3.08 19.11
C LEU A 242 24.48 1.77 18.33
N TYR A 243 23.60 1.49 17.36
CA TYR A 243 23.63 0.31 16.52
C TYR A 243 23.85 0.71 15.06
N VAL A 244 24.98 0.29 14.49
CA VAL A 244 25.32 0.58 13.10
C VAL A 244 25.31 -0.70 12.29
N PHE A 245 24.48 -0.74 11.25
CA PHE A 245 24.40 -1.87 10.33
C PHE A 245 24.90 -1.47 8.95
N ARG A 246 25.62 -2.37 8.31
CA ARG A 246 25.92 -2.32 6.88
C ARG A 246 25.15 -3.43 6.20
N GLY A 247 24.08 -3.09 5.50
CA GLY A 247 23.14 -4.07 4.99
C GLY A 247 22.56 -4.93 6.11
N MET A 248 22.88 -6.22 6.10
CA MET A 248 22.41 -7.18 7.10
C MET A 248 23.39 -7.42 8.27
N LYS A 249 24.59 -6.86 8.21
CA LYS A 249 25.65 -7.06 9.22
C LYS A 249 25.62 -5.93 10.25
N LEU A 250 25.53 -6.29 11.56
CA LEU A 250 25.80 -5.37 12.65
C LEU A 250 27.34 -5.14 12.76
N LEU A 251 27.72 -3.89 12.87
CA LEU A 251 29.11 -3.46 12.94
C LEU A 251 29.54 -3.19 14.40
N GLU A 252 30.84 -3.29 14.67
CA GLU A 252 31.42 -3.11 15.98
C GLU A 252 32.18 -1.78 16.06
N ALA A 253 31.83 -0.98 17.08
CA ALA A 253 32.51 0.28 17.36
C ALA A 253 34.00 0.05 17.77
N GLY A 254 34.89 0.88 17.25
CA GLY A 254 36.33 0.73 17.46
C GLY A 254 37.00 -0.27 16.51
N VAL A 255 36.25 -1.19 15.90
CA VAL A 255 36.76 -2.17 14.91
C VAL A 255 36.36 -1.77 13.51
N ASP A 256 35.03 -1.73 13.25
CA ASP A 256 34.48 -1.43 11.91
C ASP A 256 34.32 0.09 11.68
N TYR A 257 34.04 0.84 12.75
CA TYR A 257 33.83 2.30 12.69
C TYR A 257 34.21 3.00 13.99
N GLN A 258 34.32 4.34 13.95
CA GLN A 258 34.51 5.21 15.12
C GLN A 258 33.33 6.20 15.21
N VAL A 259 33.02 6.63 16.44
CA VAL A 259 32.04 7.70 16.69
C VAL A 259 32.81 8.97 17.04
N LYS A 260 32.54 10.08 16.34
CA LYS A 260 33.07 11.41 16.65
C LYS A 260 31.96 12.44 16.64
N GLY A 261 31.57 12.91 17.83
CA GLY A 261 30.41 13.74 18.01
C GLY A 261 29.15 12.99 17.50
N GLN A 262 28.28 13.67 16.79
CA GLN A 262 27.08 13.06 16.19
C GLN A 262 27.36 12.53 14.78
N ALA A 263 28.41 11.71 14.61
CA ALA A 263 28.72 11.08 13.33
C ALA A 263 29.46 9.76 13.50
N VAL A 264 29.13 8.80 12.64
CA VAL A 264 29.85 7.54 12.42
C VAL A 264 30.91 7.77 11.34
N LEU A 265 32.16 7.36 11.61
CA LEU A 265 33.28 7.45 10.69
C LEU A 265 33.84 6.07 10.36
N PHE A 266 33.98 5.80 9.07
CA PHE A 266 34.63 4.58 8.56
C PHE A 266 36.05 4.87 8.10
N GLY A 267 36.94 3.90 8.26
CA GLY A 267 38.32 3.98 7.76
C GLY A 267 38.43 4.07 6.23
N ALA A 268 37.49 3.44 5.53
CA ALA A 268 37.26 3.49 4.08
C ALA A 268 35.80 3.74 3.78
N GLN A 269 35.43 4.04 2.52
CA GLN A 269 34.05 4.13 2.09
C GLN A 269 33.35 2.77 2.30
N PRO A 270 32.27 2.71 3.08
CA PRO A 270 31.68 1.42 3.44
C PRO A 270 31.00 0.72 2.26
N GLY A 271 30.36 1.45 1.34
CA GLY A 271 29.49 0.90 0.30
C GLY A 271 28.29 0.14 0.89
N GLY A 272 27.26 -0.11 0.10
CA GLY A 272 26.04 -0.72 0.58
C GLY A 272 25.22 0.22 1.49
N ILE A 273 24.04 -0.20 1.89
CA ILE A 273 23.17 0.59 2.77
C ILE A 273 23.75 0.60 4.19
N VAL A 274 23.87 1.79 4.79
CA VAL A 274 24.26 1.97 6.19
C VAL A 274 23.09 2.51 6.98
N ASP A 275 22.65 1.73 7.99
CA ASP A 275 21.63 2.11 8.96
C ASP A 275 22.27 2.44 10.31
N ILE A 276 21.89 3.57 10.91
CA ILE A 276 22.32 4.01 12.24
C ILE A 276 21.07 4.12 13.10
N TYR A 277 20.99 3.35 14.18
CA TYR A 277 19.87 3.32 15.10
C TYR A 277 20.30 3.66 16.52
N ALA A 278 19.34 4.19 17.32
CA ALA A 278 19.45 4.33 18.77
C ALA A 278 18.07 4.24 19.43
N GLY A 279 18.05 4.12 20.77
CA GLY A 279 16.84 4.05 21.56
C GLY A 279 16.15 2.70 21.41
N ASN A 280 16.87 1.61 21.70
CA ASN A 280 16.30 0.26 21.75
C ASN A 280 15.28 0.19 22.90
N ILE A 281 14.01 -0.01 22.58
CA ILE A 281 12.92 0.03 23.59
C ILE A 281 12.87 -1.19 24.52
N TRP A 282 13.60 -2.26 24.20
CA TRP A 282 13.65 -3.47 25.02
C TRP A 282 15.03 -4.17 24.95
N PRO A 283 16.10 -3.54 25.49
CA PRO A 283 17.48 -4.03 25.35
C PRO A 283 17.70 -5.39 26.03
N GLU A 284 16.98 -5.72 27.10
CA GLU A 284 17.11 -7.00 27.80
C GLU A 284 16.66 -8.18 26.92
N ARG A 285 15.72 -7.97 26.02
CA ARG A 285 15.21 -8.99 25.08
C ARG A 285 15.92 -8.92 23.73
N PHE A 286 16.13 -7.71 23.23
CA PHE A 286 16.76 -7.46 21.94
C PHE A 286 18.21 -7.00 22.15
N THR A 287 19.03 -7.90 22.71
CA THR A 287 20.46 -7.67 22.88
C THR A 287 21.19 -7.48 21.55
N ARG A 288 22.39 -6.91 21.54
CA ARG A 288 23.19 -6.74 20.31
C ARG A 288 23.39 -8.05 19.56
N GLN A 289 23.63 -9.14 20.26
CA GLN A 289 23.77 -10.48 19.66
C GLN A 289 22.48 -10.95 19.00
N GLU A 290 21.35 -10.81 19.69
CA GLU A 290 20.02 -11.18 19.17
C GLU A 290 19.63 -10.30 17.95
N LEU A 291 19.95 -9.01 17.99
CA LEU A 291 19.71 -8.10 16.87
C LEU A 291 20.57 -8.44 15.65
N ALA A 292 21.85 -8.76 15.86
CA ALA A 292 22.74 -9.20 14.80
C ALA A 292 22.21 -10.48 14.12
N PHE A 293 21.78 -11.47 14.93
CA PHE A 293 21.19 -12.71 14.45
C PHE A 293 19.91 -12.45 13.66
N ARG A 294 18.93 -11.71 14.22
CA ARG A 294 17.64 -11.45 13.58
C ARG A 294 17.78 -10.66 12.30
N ARG A 295 18.67 -9.67 12.27
CA ARG A 295 18.92 -8.88 11.07
C ARG A 295 19.51 -9.75 9.96
N ALA A 296 20.47 -10.63 10.28
CA ALA A 296 21.10 -11.55 9.34
C ALA A 296 20.10 -12.59 8.76
N GLU A 297 19.15 -13.04 9.57
CA GLU A 297 18.10 -13.98 9.15
C GLU A 297 16.99 -13.33 8.30
N CYS A 298 16.87 -12.02 8.31
CA CYS A 298 15.93 -11.32 7.44
C CYS A 298 16.35 -11.48 5.96
N ARG A 299 15.42 -11.83 5.08
CA ARG A 299 15.73 -11.97 3.64
C ARG A 299 16.06 -10.64 2.96
N THR A 300 15.46 -9.55 3.44
CA THR A 300 15.62 -8.19 2.89
C THR A 300 15.58 -7.15 4.00
N ILE A 301 16.16 -5.97 3.74
CA ILE A 301 16.06 -4.81 4.63
C ILE A 301 14.60 -4.39 4.83
N ASN A 302 13.77 -4.45 3.79
CA ASN A 302 12.32 -4.17 3.89
C ASN A 302 11.60 -5.13 4.85
N SER A 303 11.99 -6.41 4.88
CA SER A 303 11.45 -7.37 5.85
C SER A 303 11.81 -6.99 7.28
N TRP A 304 13.00 -6.48 7.53
CA TRP A 304 13.40 -5.93 8.82
C TRP A 304 12.59 -4.67 9.16
N ASP A 305 12.52 -3.73 8.22
CA ASP A 305 11.84 -2.45 8.42
C ASP A 305 10.37 -2.64 8.78
N SER A 306 9.65 -3.52 8.07
CA SER A 306 8.24 -3.79 8.36
C SER A 306 8.02 -4.43 9.73
N GLN A 307 8.87 -5.38 10.13
CA GLN A 307 8.67 -6.17 11.35
C GLN A 307 9.16 -5.45 12.62
N TYR A 308 10.21 -4.63 12.51
CA TYR A 308 10.85 -4.02 13.68
C TYR A 308 10.76 -2.49 13.71
N GLN A 309 10.70 -1.83 12.55
CA GLN A 309 10.57 -0.37 12.46
C GLN A 309 9.16 0.09 12.08
N LEU A 310 8.23 -0.85 11.87
CA LEU A 310 6.84 -0.57 11.48
C LEU A 310 6.75 0.25 10.18
N HIS A 311 7.74 0.13 9.33
CA HIS A 311 7.82 0.81 8.05
C HIS A 311 7.66 -0.22 6.93
N ALA A 312 6.43 -0.40 6.48
CA ALA A 312 6.13 -1.32 5.39
C ALA A 312 6.39 -0.62 4.04
N LYS A 313 7.32 -1.19 3.30
CA LYS A 313 7.41 -0.96 1.85
C LYS A 313 6.67 -2.08 1.13
N PRO A 314 6.37 -1.97 -0.17
CA PRO A 314 5.78 -3.07 -0.93
C PRO A 314 6.48 -4.40 -0.67
N LEU A 315 5.73 -5.50 -0.58
CA LEU A 315 6.22 -6.85 -0.20
C LEU A 315 7.32 -7.39 -1.12
N HIS A 316 7.40 -6.88 -2.32
CA HIS A 316 8.44 -7.16 -3.31
C HIS A 316 9.25 -5.88 -3.56
N LYS A 317 10.51 -5.99 -4.01
CA LYS A 317 11.20 -4.85 -4.62
C LYS A 317 10.25 -4.33 -5.70
N VAL A 318 9.76 -3.11 -5.54
CA VAL A 318 8.94 -2.46 -6.55
C VAL A 318 9.76 -2.43 -7.81
N ARG A 319 9.42 -3.30 -8.76
CA ARG A 319 10.16 -3.39 -10.01
C ARG A 319 9.89 -2.15 -10.86
N LEU A 320 8.64 -1.69 -10.79
CA LEU A 320 8.15 -0.50 -11.46
C LEU A 320 7.71 0.52 -10.41
N ASP A 321 8.64 1.36 -9.96
CA ASP A 321 8.38 2.37 -8.93
C ASP A 321 7.75 3.63 -9.56
N PRO A 322 6.46 3.93 -9.32
CA PRO A 322 5.80 5.10 -9.89
C PRO A 322 6.42 6.43 -9.40
N ASP A 323 7.06 6.44 -8.21
CA ASP A 323 7.70 7.64 -7.66
C ASP A 323 8.99 8.02 -8.41
N ARG A 324 9.44 7.17 -9.34
CA ARG A 324 10.52 7.49 -10.29
C ARG A 324 10.05 8.22 -11.54
N MET A 325 8.75 8.24 -11.82
CA MET A 325 8.21 9.11 -12.85
C MET A 325 8.33 10.58 -12.42
N VAL A 326 8.59 11.45 -13.37
CA VAL A 326 8.64 12.90 -13.11
C VAL A 326 7.24 13.47 -13.28
N ALA A 327 6.57 13.78 -12.16
CA ALA A 327 5.23 14.36 -12.22
C ALA A 327 5.24 15.75 -12.86
N TYR A 328 4.21 16.03 -13.68
CA TYR A 328 3.95 17.35 -14.20
C TYR A 328 2.44 17.67 -14.23
N GLU A 329 2.12 18.96 -14.19
CA GLU A 329 0.75 19.48 -14.28
C GLU A 329 0.75 20.66 -15.24
N ALA A 330 0.50 20.37 -16.50
CA ALA A 330 0.44 21.39 -17.54
C ALA A 330 -0.51 20.96 -18.65
N ASP A 331 -1.33 21.89 -19.12
CA ASP A 331 -2.28 21.65 -20.20
C ASP A 331 -1.59 21.65 -21.58
N ILE A 332 -2.09 20.78 -22.44
CA ILE A 332 -1.70 20.75 -23.83
C ILE A 332 -2.41 21.88 -24.58
N LYS A 333 -1.64 22.71 -25.28
CA LYS A 333 -2.14 23.72 -26.21
C LYS A 333 -1.88 23.30 -27.65
N ILE A 334 -2.95 23.18 -28.42
CA ILE A 334 -2.88 22.82 -29.85
C ILE A 334 -3.22 24.07 -30.66
N SER A 335 -2.33 24.43 -31.57
CA SER A 335 -2.57 25.48 -32.55
C SER A 335 -2.43 24.93 -33.97
N VAL A 336 -3.27 25.39 -34.87
CA VAL A 336 -3.26 24.98 -36.29
C VAL A 336 -2.96 26.22 -37.17
N ALA A 337 -1.86 26.14 -37.91
CA ALA A 337 -1.50 27.17 -38.87
C ALA A 337 -1.06 26.49 -40.17
N ASN A 338 -1.52 27.00 -41.31
CA ASN A 338 -1.16 26.45 -42.63
C ASN A 338 -1.41 24.95 -42.82
N ARG A 339 -2.46 24.42 -42.20
CA ARG A 339 -2.79 22.98 -42.12
C ARG A 339 -1.77 22.13 -41.36
N GLU A 340 -0.88 22.74 -40.61
CA GLU A 340 0.04 22.05 -39.71
C GLU A 340 -0.39 22.23 -38.26
N VAL A 341 -0.28 21.15 -37.48
CA VAL A 341 -0.53 21.13 -36.05
C VAL A 341 0.75 21.45 -35.32
N ARG A 342 0.66 22.38 -34.38
CA ARG A 342 1.71 22.63 -33.39
C ARG A 342 1.14 22.34 -31.99
N MET A 343 1.75 21.38 -31.31
CA MET A 343 1.36 21.00 -29.96
C MET A 343 2.41 21.46 -28.96
N MET A 344 1.95 22.13 -27.90
CA MET A 344 2.78 22.64 -26.82
C MET A 344 2.28 22.09 -25.49
N LEU A 345 3.19 21.60 -24.66
CA LEU A 345 2.96 21.23 -23.27
C LEU A 345 3.68 22.28 -22.40
N GLY A 346 2.94 23.25 -21.90
CA GLY A 346 3.54 24.46 -21.34
C GLY A 346 4.42 25.15 -22.41
N GLU A 347 5.73 25.26 -22.13
CA GLU A 347 6.71 25.83 -23.07
C GLU A 347 7.42 24.77 -23.93
N VAL A 348 7.14 23.48 -23.71
CA VAL A 348 7.82 22.37 -24.41
C VAL A 348 7.03 21.97 -25.65
N ARG A 349 7.69 21.93 -26.80
CA ARG A 349 7.07 21.49 -28.04
C ARG A 349 7.05 19.96 -28.12
N MET A 350 5.85 19.41 -28.34
CA MET A 350 5.66 17.99 -28.63
C MET A 350 5.79 17.75 -30.12
N VAL A 351 6.67 16.84 -30.51
CA VAL A 351 6.96 16.54 -31.92
C VAL A 351 6.49 15.16 -32.36
N GLY A 352 6.20 14.27 -31.44
CA GLY A 352 5.70 12.94 -31.70
C GLY A 352 4.71 12.49 -30.64
N GLY A 353 3.89 11.50 -31.00
CA GLY A 353 2.94 10.90 -30.06
C GLY A 353 2.53 9.50 -30.49
N VAL A 354 2.08 8.74 -29.50
CA VAL A 354 1.53 7.40 -29.64
C VAL A 354 0.23 7.33 -28.85
N LEU A 355 -0.83 6.86 -29.48
CA LEU A 355 -2.02 6.37 -28.82
C LEU A 355 -2.03 4.85 -28.97
N TYR A 356 -1.94 4.15 -27.86
CA TYR A 356 -1.96 2.70 -27.81
C TYR A 356 -3.20 2.22 -27.07
N TRP A 357 -3.91 1.28 -27.67
CA TRP A 357 -5.09 0.66 -27.07
C TRP A 357 -4.84 -0.83 -26.84
N ASP A 358 -4.92 -1.23 -25.57
CA ASP A 358 -4.96 -2.61 -25.11
C ASP A 358 -6.41 -3.01 -24.81
N PRO A 359 -7.07 -3.77 -25.71
CA PRO A 359 -8.48 -4.10 -25.56
C PRO A 359 -8.69 -5.31 -24.65
N ALA A 360 -9.48 -5.16 -23.62
CA ALA A 360 -10.03 -6.25 -22.84
C ALA A 360 -11.53 -6.37 -23.09
N LEU A 361 -11.97 -7.52 -23.57
CA LEU A 361 -13.36 -7.84 -23.84
C LEU A 361 -13.80 -9.00 -22.95
N GLY A 362 -13.91 -8.74 -21.66
CA GLY A 362 -14.23 -9.74 -20.65
C GLY A 362 -15.45 -9.37 -19.80
N LYS A 363 -15.89 -10.31 -18.96
CA LYS A 363 -16.93 -10.06 -17.95
C LYS A 363 -16.52 -8.91 -17.04
N LYS A 364 -17.45 -8.02 -16.73
CA LYS A 364 -17.24 -6.92 -15.76
C LYS A 364 -16.45 -7.42 -14.54
N GLY A 365 -15.27 -6.83 -14.30
CA GLY A 365 -14.51 -6.97 -13.06
C GLY A 365 -13.21 -7.76 -13.10
N THR A 366 -12.71 -8.23 -14.27
CA THR A 366 -11.44 -8.99 -14.32
C THR A 366 -10.29 -8.31 -15.06
N HIS A 367 -10.56 -7.55 -16.12
CA HIS A 367 -9.54 -6.80 -16.87
C HIS A 367 -10.17 -5.55 -17.47
N ALA A 368 -9.45 -4.43 -17.37
CA ALA A 368 -9.87 -3.17 -17.95
C ALA A 368 -9.32 -3.02 -19.38
N SER A 369 -10.16 -2.52 -20.31
CA SER A 369 -9.69 -2.08 -21.62
C SER A 369 -9.08 -0.69 -21.46
N VAL A 370 -7.81 -0.49 -21.76
CA VAL A 370 -7.10 0.76 -21.48
C VAL A 370 -6.46 1.34 -22.73
N ALA A 371 -6.62 2.67 -22.90
CA ALA A 371 -5.95 3.44 -23.94
C ALA A 371 -4.96 4.43 -23.31
N SER A 372 -3.68 4.37 -23.72
CA SER A 372 -2.61 5.24 -23.23
C SER A 372 -2.11 6.19 -24.31
N VAL A 373 -1.91 7.45 -23.92
CA VAL A 373 -1.30 8.50 -24.76
C VAL A 373 0.07 8.85 -24.19
N VAL A 374 1.10 8.66 -25.02
CA VAL A 374 2.49 9.05 -24.73
C VAL A 374 2.97 10.02 -25.79
N LEU A 375 3.42 11.22 -25.38
CA LEU A 375 3.96 12.26 -26.24
C LEU A 375 5.48 12.29 -26.13
N THR A 376 6.14 12.85 -27.15
CA THR A 376 7.60 12.96 -27.19
C THR A 376 8.02 14.35 -27.62
N ASP A 377 8.98 14.96 -26.92
CA ASP A 377 9.56 16.25 -27.27
C ASP A 377 10.75 16.12 -28.25
N GLU A 378 11.31 17.26 -28.64
CA GLU A 378 12.46 17.35 -29.55
C GLU A 378 13.75 16.70 -28.99
N ARG A 379 13.81 16.47 -27.67
CA ARG A 379 14.94 15.83 -26.97
C ARG A 379 14.75 14.33 -26.77
N GLY A 380 13.61 13.77 -27.20
CA GLY A 380 13.26 12.38 -27.02
C GLY A 380 12.76 12.02 -25.61
N ARG A 381 12.43 13.00 -24.77
CA ARG A 381 11.79 12.74 -23.48
C ARG A 381 10.35 12.31 -23.70
N MET A 382 9.89 11.34 -22.93
CA MET A 382 8.56 10.76 -23.01
C MET A 382 7.65 11.36 -21.94
N TYR A 383 6.45 11.73 -22.36
CA TYR A 383 5.41 12.31 -21.51
C TYR A 383 4.18 11.41 -21.55
N TRP A 384 3.97 10.62 -20.52
CA TRP A 384 2.76 9.82 -20.38
C TRP A 384 1.63 10.74 -19.94
N GLU A 385 0.89 11.19 -20.91
CA GLU A 385 -0.10 12.24 -20.75
C GLU A 385 -1.40 11.74 -20.17
N GLN A 386 -1.86 10.57 -20.62
CA GLN A 386 -3.14 10.02 -20.20
C GLN A 386 -3.15 8.50 -20.33
N ALA A 387 -3.88 7.84 -19.41
CA ALA A 387 -4.32 6.46 -19.50
C ALA A 387 -5.80 6.40 -19.14
N VAL A 388 -6.63 5.87 -20.02
CA VAL A 388 -8.09 5.88 -19.87
C VAL A 388 -8.62 4.45 -19.87
N GLY A 389 -9.29 4.07 -18.80
CA GLY A 389 -10.11 2.87 -18.76
C GLY A 389 -11.39 3.05 -19.58
N LEU A 390 -11.50 2.32 -20.68
CA LEU A 390 -12.60 2.42 -21.63
C LEU A 390 -13.83 1.67 -21.12
N GLN A 391 -15.00 2.22 -21.37
CA GLN A 391 -16.26 1.67 -20.88
C GLN A 391 -17.17 1.23 -22.04
N GLY A 392 -18.09 0.32 -21.74
CA GLY A 392 -19.13 -0.11 -22.68
C GLY A 392 -18.67 -1.15 -23.70
N ASP A 393 -19.43 -1.23 -24.79
CA ASP A 393 -19.25 -2.25 -25.82
C ASP A 393 -18.06 -1.91 -26.75
N ALA A 394 -17.51 -2.91 -27.42
CA ALA A 394 -16.44 -2.72 -28.39
C ALA A 394 -16.81 -1.68 -29.46
N TYR A 395 -18.05 -1.74 -29.96
CA TYR A 395 -18.59 -0.80 -30.94
C TYR A 395 -20.09 -0.64 -30.75
N ASP A 396 -20.54 0.58 -30.59
CA ASP A 396 -21.94 0.99 -30.53
C ASP A 396 -22.15 2.21 -31.45
N GLU A 397 -22.94 2.05 -32.49
CA GLU A 397 -23.22 3.12 -33.46
C GLU A 397 -24.28 4.10 -32.97
N ALA A 398 -25.18 3.64 -32.09
CA ALA A 398 -26.25 4.46 -31.56
C ALA A 398 -25.80 5.30 -30.35
N ASN A 399 -24.84 4.77 -29.57
CA ASN A 399 -24.30 5.44 -28.39
C ASN A 399 -22.77 5.44 -28.42
N HIS A 400 -22.18 6.49 -28.96
CA HIS A 400 -20.71 6.62 -29.07
C HIS A 400 -20.01 6.67 -27.71
N GLU A 401 -20.67 7.14 -26.64
CA GLU A 401 -20.09 7.15 -25.29
C GLU A 401 -20.00 5.73 -24.71
N ASN A 402 -20.89 4.83 -25.10
CA ASN A 402 -20.88 3.41 -24.74
C ASN A 402 -19.99 2.57 -25.70
N SER A 403 -19.26 3.19 -26.59
CA SER A 403 -18.44 2.52 -27.60
C SER A 403 -16.95 2.77 -27.39
N GLN A 404 -16.19 1.73 -27.08
CA GLN A 404 -14.74 1.84 -26.88
C GLN A 404 -14.02 2.36 -28.14
N CYS A 405 -14.41 1.89 -29.33
CA CYS A 405 -13.86 2.39 -30.60
C CYS A 405 -14.07 3.90 -30.79
N HIS A 406 -15.23 4.44 -30.41
CA HIS A 406 -15.49 5.86 -30.52
C HIS A 406 -14.76 6.68 -29.43
N GLN A 407 -14.62 6.13 -28.21
CA GLN A 407 -13.81 6.75 -27.16
C GLN A 407 -12.33 6.85 -27.59
N VAL A 408 -11.77 5.80 -28.18
CA VAL A 408 -10.40 5.81 -28.74
C VAL A 408 -10.29 6.80 -29.90
N ALA A 409 -11.27 6.84 -30.80
CA ALA A 409 -11.29 7.82 -31.88
C ALA A 409 -11.31 9.26 -31.37
N LYS A 410 -12.09 9.53 -30.32
CA LYS A 410 -12.13 10.84 -29.64
C LYS A 410 -10.76 11.23 -29.06
N LEU A 411 -10.07 10.31 -28.41
CA LEU A 411 -8.71 10.54 -27.90
C LEU A 411 -7.73 10.85 -29.05
N ALA A 412 -7.75 10.10 -30.13
CA ALA A 412 -6.88 10.34 -31.28
C ALA A 412 -7.10 11.74 -31.88
N ILE A 413 -8.34 12.18 -32.01
CA ILE A 413 -8.69 13.52 -32.48
C ILE A 413 -8.24 14.57 -31.47
N GLN A 414 -8.50 14.38 -30.19
CA GLN A 414 -8.12 15.29 -29.10
C GLN A 414 -6.62 15.60 -29.12
N TYR A 415 -5.79 14.59 -29.30
CA TYR A 415 -4.34 14.74 -29.32
C TYR A 415 -3.76 14.86 -30.73
N GLN A 416 -4.60 15.06 -31.75
CA GLN A 416 -4.19 15.19 -33.16
C GLN A 416 -3.19 14.12 -33.62
N LEU A 417 -3.45 12.87 -33.24
CA LEU A 417 -2.61 11.73 -33.56
C LEU A 417 -3.08 11.06 -34.85
N GLU A 418 -2.18 10.89 -35.82
CA GLU A 418 -2.51 10.38 -37.15
C GLU A 418 -2.78 8.86 -37.17
N ASN A 419 -2.43 8.15 -36.09
CA ASN A 419 -2.64 6.71 -35.99
C ASN A 419 -2.99 6.27 -34.58
N VAL A 420 -3.78 5.19 -34.50
CA VAL A 420 -4.03 4.44 -33.27
C VAL A 420 -3.30 3.10 -33.40
N HIS A 421 -2.47 2.78 -32.41
CA HIS A 421 -1.85 1.47 -32.26
C HIS A 421 -2.81 0.58 -31.50
N LEU A 422 -3.31 -0.47 -32.15
CA LEU A 422 -4.26 -1.41 -31.55
C LEU A 422 -3.58 -2.76 -31.31
N GLU A 423 -3.57 -3.22 -30.07
CA GLU A 423 -3.13 -4.58 -29.78
C GLU A 423 -4.12 -5.60 -30.35
N THR A 424 -3.62 -6.55 -31.17
CA THR A 424 -4.45 -7.55 -31.83
C THR A 424 -4.26 -8.96 -31.27
N ASN A 425 -3.65 -9.09 -30.09
CA ASN A 425 -3.57 -10.35 -29.37
C ASN A 425 -4.94 -10.67 -28.73
N GLY A 426 -5.31 -11.94 -28.75
CA GLY A 426 -6.55 -12.40 -28.09
C GLY A 426 -7.82 -11.66 -28.58
N PRO A 427 -8.54 -10.97 -27.67
CA PRO A 427 -9.78 -10.26 -28.00
C PRO A 427 -9.63 -9.14 -29.02
N GLY A 428 -8.44 -8.57 -29.17
CA GLY A 428 -8.17 -7.49 -30.13
C GLY A 428 -8.26 -7.89 -31.62
N THR A 429 -8.26 -9.17 -31.94
CA THR A 429 -8.19 -9.68 -33.32
C THR A 429 -9.33 -9.22 -34.22
N PHE A 430 -10.54 -9.00 -33.67
CA PHE A 430 -11.70 -8.59 -34.50
C PHE A 430 -11.99 -7.09 -34.45
N LEU A 431 -11.26 -6.30 -33.65
CA LEU A 431 -11.48 -4.88 -33.49
C LEU A 431 -11.00 -3.97 -34.63
N PRO A 432 -9.95 -4.31 -35.43
CA PRO A 432 -9.46 -3.40 -36.45
C PRO A 432 -10.53 -2.89 -37.44
N PRO A 433 -11.46 -3.71 -37.97
CA PRO A 433 -12.53 -3.21 -38.83
C PRO A 433 -13.50 -2.26 -38.13
N LEU A 434 -13.80 -2.53 -36.87
CA LEU A 434 -14.72 -1.70 -36.08
C LEU A 434 -14.08 -0.34 -35.75
N LEU A 435 -12.81 -0.33 -35.36
CA LEU A 435 -12.07 0.90 -35.10
C LEU A 435 -11.91 1.73 -36.37
N ARG A 436 -11.59 1.11 -37.53
CA ARG A 436 -11.55 1.83 -38.81
C ARG A 436 -12.90 2.44 -39.18
N ARG A 437 -14.01 1.80 -38.83
CA ARG A 437 -15.36 2.35 -39.04
C ARG A 437 -15.59 3.58 -38.13
N ALA A 438 -15.20 3.53 -36.85
CA ALA A 438 -15.31 4.67 -35.95
C ALA A 438 -14.39 5.84 -36.38
N LEU A 439 -13.27 5.56 -37.03
CA LEU A 439 -12.31 6.56 -37.52
C LEU A 439 -12.62 7.05 -38.96
N ALA A 440 -13.70 6.57 -39.59
CA ALA A 440 -14.03 6.92 -40.94
C ALA A 440 -14.20 8.46 -41.13
N GLY A 441 -13.53 9.03 -42.10
CA GLY A 441 -13.57 10.47 -42.39
C GLY A 441 -12.67 11.34 -41.53
N THR A 442 -11.97 10.79 -40.51
CA THR A 442 -11.09 11.57 -39.61
C THR A 442 -9.67 11.73 -40.15
N GLY A 443 -9.25 10.91 -41.11
CA GLY A 443 -7.87 10.87 -41.60
C GLY A 443 -6.90 10.12 -40.70
N ILE A 444 -7.41 9.42 -39.65
CA ILE A 444 -6.63 8.64 -38.68
C ILE A 444 -6.54 7.17 -39.15
N GLY A 445 -5.32 6.61 -39.12
CA GLY A 445 -5.06 5.22 -39.45
C GLY A 445 -5.08 4.30 -38.21
N VAL A 446 -5.13 2.98 -38.50
CA VAL A 446 -4.99 1.93 -37.47
C VAL A 446 -3.74 1.11 -37.75
N ILE A 447 -2.84 1.05 -36.79
CA ILE A 447 -1.65 0.20 -36.81
C ILE A 447 -1.93 -0.99 -35.90
N GLU A 448 -1.98 -2.17 -36.47
CA GLU A 448 -2.19 -3.42 -35.74
C GLU A 448 -0.86 -3.87 -35.14
N VAL A 449 -0.86 -4.06 -33.83
CA VAL A 449 0.31 -4.50 -33.06
C VAL A 449 0.08 -5.91 -32.56
N ASN A 450 0.91 -6.84 -32.96
CA ASN A 450 0.90 -8.23 -32.50
C ASN A 450 2.13 -8.47 -31.63
N ARG A 451 1.93 -8.66 -30.34
CA ARG A 451 3.00 -8.91 -29.37
C ARG A 451 3.39 -10.38 -29.38
N LYS A 452 4.70 -10.64 -29.62
CA LYS A 452 5.27 -11.99 -29.66
C LYS A 452 6.10 -12.33 -28.44
N SER A 453 6.51 -11.32 -27.65
CA SER A 453 7.30 -11.51 -26.43
C SER A 453 6.42 -11.82 -25.22
N ASP A 454 7.01 -12.46 -24.21
CA ASP A 454 6.40 -12.60 -22.90
C ASP A 454 6.01 -11.25 -22.31
N LYS A 455 4.83 -11.18 -21.69
CA LYS A 455 4.24 -9.95 -21.14
C LYS A 455 5.17 -9.26 -20.14
N SER A 456 5.72 -10.01 -19.20
CA SER A 456 6.61 -9.46 -18.16
C SER A 456 7.88 -8.86 -18.74
N THR A 457 8.50 -9.56 -19.71
CA THR A 457 9.67 -9.05 -20.43
C THR A 457 9.33 -7.78 -21.22
N TYR A 458 8.17 -7.76 -21.87
CA TYR A 458 7.72 -6.60 -22.66
C TYR A 458 7.55 -5.35 -21.79
N ILE A 459 6.90 -5.49 -20.62
CA ILE A 459 6.68 -4.42 -19.65
C ILE A 459 8.01 -3.90 -19.09
N LEU A 460 8.91 -4.81 -18.67
CA LEU A 460 10.21 -4.43 -18.12
C LEU A 460 11.07 -3.67 -19.15
N ASP A 461 11.15 -4.18 -20.36
CA ASP A 461 11.90 -3.54 -21.44
C ASP A 461 11.38 -2.13 -21.77
N ALA A 462 10.07 -1.90 -21.61
CA ALA A 462 9.45 -0.61 -21.87
C ALA A 462 9.74 0.41 -20.75
N LEU A 463 9.63 -0.02 -19.49
CA LEU A 463 9.55 0.88 -18.35
C LEU A 463 10.83 0.96 -17.51
N GLU A 464 11.65 -0.10 -17.44
CA GLU A 464 12.79 -0.15 -16.52
C GLU A 464 13.84 0.95 -16.82
N ALA A 465 14.23 1.13 -18.08
CA ALA A 465 15.20 2.15 -18.45
C ALA A 465 14.64 3.59 -18.31
N PRO A 466 13.42 3.92 -18.78
CA PRO A 466 12.83 5.23 -18.55
C PRO A 466 12.66 5.62 -17.09
N LEU A 467 12.22 4.69 -16.23
CA LEU A 467 12.09 4.91 -14.80
C LEU A 467 13.45 5.07 -14.11
N SER A 468 14.43 4.23 -14.44
CA SER A 468 15.77 4.31 -13.88
C SER A 468 16.49 5.59 -14.25
N GLY A 469 16.33 6.04 -15.49
CA GLY A 469 16.92 7.27 -16.02
C GLY A 469 16.15 8.54 -15.68
N ARG A 470 14.97 8.46 -15.08
CA ARG A 470 14.08 9.58 -14.78
C ARG A 470 13.75 10.44 -16.00
N PHE A 471 13.56 9.82 -17.16
CA PHE A 471 13.13 10.53 -18.37
C PHE A 471 11.74 10.12 -18.87
N LEU A 472 10.96 9.41 -18.03
CA LEU A 472 9.52 9.25 -18.18
C LEU A 472 8.80 10.31 -17.32
N TRP A 473 8.15 11.23 -18.02
CA TRP A 473 7.31 12.25 -17.39
C TRP A 473 5.88 11.76 -17.35
N ALA A 474 5.15 12.03 -16.27
CA ALA A 474 3.79 11.53 -16.07
C ALA A 474 2.88 12.68 -15.62
N HIS A 475 1.75 12.87 -16.31
CA HIS A 475 0.79 13.91 -15.94
C HIS A 475 0.13 13.55 -14.60
N ALA A 476 -0.10 14.55 -13.74
CA ALA A 476 -0.69 14.38 -12.39
C ALA A 476 -1.98 13.53 -12.40
N ARG A 477 -2.81 13.64 -13.44
CA ARG A 477 -4.05 12.84 -13.62
C ARG A 477 -3.86 11.33 -13.63
N LEU A 478 -2.64 10.83 -13.89
CA LEU A 478 -2.36 9.40 -13.84
C LEU A 478 -2.36 8.84 -12.41
N TRP A 479 -2.13 9.69 -11.39
CA TRP A 479 -2.24 9.31 -9.99
C TRP A 479 -3.68 9.14 -9.51
N ASP A 480 -4.68 9.62 -10.29
CA ASP A 480 -6.10 9.40 -10.04
C ASP A 480 -6.63 8.11 -10.72
N THR A 481 -5.74 7.31 -11.31
CA THR A 481 -6.04 6.02 -11.94
C THR A 481 -5.43 4.88 -11.14
N ASP A 482 -5.73 3.62 -11.51
CA ASP A 482 -5.14 2.43 -10.88
C ASP A 482 -3.65 2.23 -11.23
N LEU A 483 -3.08 3.02 -12.14
CA LEU A 483 -1.69 2.87 -12.61
C LEU A 483 -0.65 2.85 -11.48
N PRO A 484 -0.63 3.81 -10.52
CA PRO A 484 0.38 3.80 -9.47
C PRO A 484 0.30 2.57 -8.57
N GLU A 485 -0.91 2.10 -8.29
CA GLU A 485 -1.11 0.90 -7.48
C GLU A 485 -0.67 -0.35 -8.23
N GLN A 486 -1.10 -0.49 -9.50
CA GLN A 486 -0.65 -1.58 -10.36
C GLN A 486 0.88 -1.62 -10.45
N MET A 487 1.55 -0.47 -10.67
CA MET A 487 3.03 -0.40 -10.73
C MET A 487 3.69 -0.86 -9.42
N ARG A 488 3.15 -0.51 -8.26
CA ARG A 488 3.70 -0.91 -6.96
C ARG A 488 3.52 -2.40 -6.68
N ASP A 489 2.40 -2.97 -7.11
CA ASP A 489 2.01 -4.36 -6.83
C ASP A 489 2.47 -5.35 -7.90
N TRP A 490 2.85 -4.86 -9.08
CA TRP A 490 3.20 -5.72 -10.20
C TRP A 490 4.44 -6.58 -9.95
N ILE A 491 4.32 -7.88 -10.26
CA ILE A 491 5.37 -8.89 -10.07
C ILE A 491 5.62 -9.60 -11.40
N PRO A 492 6.85 -9.57 -11.95
CA PRO A 492 7.17 -10.31 -13.16
C PRO A 492 6.88 -11.79 -13.06
N GLY A 493 6.27 -12.39 -14.09
CA GLY A 493 5.99 -13.82 -14.16
C GLY A 493 4.81 -14.31 -13.32
N VAL A 494 4.04 -13.43 -12.69
CA VAL A 494 2.77 -13.76 -12.02
C VAL A 494 1.64 -13.56 -13.02
N GLU A 495 0.82 -14.59 -13.21
CA GLU A 495 -0.38 -14.53 -14.05
C GLU A 495 -1.58 -13.97 -13.28
N ASN A 496 -2.56 -13.41 -14.00
CA ASN A 496 -3.82 -12.90 -13.45
C ASN A 496 -3.65 -11.83 -12.35
N GLN A 497 -2.71 -10.91 -12.55
CA GLN A 497 -2.58 -9.70 -11.72
C GLN A 497 -3.17 -8.49 -12.47
N ALA A 498 -3.56 -7.46 -11.72
CA ALA A 498 -4.02 -6.21 -12.29
C ALA A 498 -2.83 -5.46 -12.91
N ASP A 499 -2.77 -5.35 -14.24
CA ASP A 499 -1.66 -4.71 -14.96
C ASP A 499 -2.09 -4.02 -16.27
N ASP A 500 -3.39 -3.83 -16.46
CA ASP A 500 -3.96 -3.31 -17.70
C ASP A 500 -3.44 -1.89 -18.04
N TYR A 501 -3.30 -1.02 -17.04
CA TYR A 501 -2.73 0.33 -17.22
C TYR A 501 -1.23 0.28 -17.51
N ILE A 502 -0.50 -0.61 -16.85
CA ILE A 502 0.93 -0.81 -17.09
C ILE A 502 1.15 -1.34 -18.51
N ASP A 503 0.36 -2.35 -18.91
CA ASP A 503 0.50 -3.01 -20.22
C ASP A 503 0.21 -2.04 -21.37
N SER A 504 -0.88 -1.27 -21.25
CA SER A 504 -1.22 -0.23 -22.21
C SER A 504 -0.13 0.86 -22.31
N GLY A 505 0.42 1.31 -21.17
CA GLY A 505 1.51 2.27 -21.12
C GLY A 505 2.81 1.74 -21.72
N ALA A 506 3.19 0.51 -21.38
CA ALA A 506 4.33 -0.18 -21.94
C ALA A 506 4.18 -0.35 -23.47
N GLY A 507 2.95 -0.69 -23.90
CA GLY A 507 2.59 -0.75 -25.32
C GLY A 507 2.85 0.58 -26.03
N ALA A 508 2.43 1.70 -25.46
CA ALA A 508 2.65 3.03 -26.03
C ALA A 508 4.14 3.42 -26.08
N ILE A 509 4.88 3.17 -25.00
CA ILE A 509 6.31 3.53 -24.88
C ILE A 509 7.17 2.74 -25.89
N LYS A 510 6.83 1.52 -26.19
CA LYS A 510 7.56 0.67 -27.15
C LYS A 510 7.34 1.03 -28.61
N GLN A 511 6.31 1.79 -28.93
CA GLN A 511 6.07 2.20 -30.31
C GLN A 511 6.99 3.36 -30.72
N THR A 512 7.32 3.42 -32.00
CA THR A 512 8.00 4.60 -32.56
C THR A 512 7.02 5.77 -32.60
N PRO A 513 7.33 6.91 -31.93
CA PRO A 513 6.45 8.07 -31.96
C PRO A 513 6.21 8.56 -33.38
N ILE A 514 4.93 8.74 -33.74
CA ILE A 514 4.55 9.29 -35.03
C ILE A 514 4.58 10.81 -34.94
N ARG A 515 5.18 11.47 -35.94
CA ARG A 515 5.32 12.93 -35.98
C ARG A 515 3.94 13.59 -35.96
N ILE A 516 3.79 14.53 -35.01
CA ILE A 516 2.62 15.40 -34.93
C ILE A 516 2.80 16.53 -35.94
N GLY A 517 1.88 16.68 -36.88
CA GLY A 517 2.00 17.73 -37.87
C GLY A 517 0.76 17.90 -38.74
N LYS A 518 -0.01 16.84 -39.00
CA LYS A 518 -1.23 16.94 -39.82
C LYS A 518 -2.45 17.15 -38.93
N VAL A 519 -3.41 17.91 -39.47
CA VAL A 519 -4.72 18.07 -38.83
C VAL A 519 -5.54 16.82 -39.10
N VAL A 520 -6.05 16.19 -38.03
CA VAL A 520 -6.94 15.03 -38.11
C VAL A 520 -8.31 15.39 -37.51
N GLY A 521 -9.35 14.69 -37.94
CA GLY A 521 -10.74 14.93 -37.56
C GLY A 521 -11.42 16.00 -38.43
N ASN A 522 -12.74 16.11 -38.27
CA ASN A 522 -13.54 17.12 -38.99
C ASN A 522 -13.36 18.49 -38.32
N VAL A 523 -12.25 19.16 -38.58
CA VAL A 523 -12.05 20.55 -38.16
C VAL A 523 -12.91 21.44 -39.05
N LYS A 524 -14.05 21.92 -38.58
CA LYS A 524 -14.76 22.98 -39.24
C LYS A 524 -13.89 24.23 -39.15
N THR A 525 -13.15 24.53 -40.19
CA THR A 525 -12.38 25.77 -40.34
C THR A 525 -13.40 26.92 -40.41
N ILE A 526 -13.55 27.66 -39.31
CA ILE A 526 -14.28 28.91 -39.38
C ILE A 526 -13.38 29.89 -40.16
N GLN A 527 -13.55 29.94 -41.47
CA GLN A 527 -12.95 31.01 -42.25
C GLN A 527 -13.63 32.34 -41.86
N ARG A 528 -13.03 33.09 -40.97
CA ARG A 528 -13.29 34.53 -40.86
C ARG A 528 -12.56 35.23 -42.00
N GLN A 529 -13.23 35.36 -43.13
CA GLN A 529 -12.79 36.27 -44.20
C GLN A 529 -12.80 37.72 -43.68
N ARG A 530 -11.65 38.20 -43.30
CA ARG A 530 -11.28 39.62 -43.41
C ARG A 530 -9.78 39.68 -43.63
N TRP A 531 -9.42 39.67 -44.90
CA TRP A 531 -8.07 39.98 -45.32
C TRP A 531 -7.75 41.44 -45.02
N ARG A 532 -6.76 41.76 -44.18
CA ARG A 532 -6.07 43.03 -44.09
C ARG A 532 -4.59 42.77 -44.27
N PRO A 533 -3.91 43.51 -45.18
CA PRO A 533 -2.47 43.37 -45.32
C PRO A 533 -1.78 44.01 -44.13
N GLY A 534 -0.95 43.25 -43.38
CA GLY A 534 -0.04 43.87 -42.44
C GLY A 534 0.14 43.25 -41.07
N SER A 535 -0.32 42.07 -40.76
CA SER A 535 0.08 41.38 -39.50
C SER A 535 0.04 39.89 -39.69
N GLY A 536 1.23 39.31 -39.80
CA GLY A 536 1.38 37.89 -40.01
C GLY A 536 1.43 37.08 -38.71
N VAL A 537 0.32 36.85 -38.07
CA VAL A 537 0.09 35.65 -37.24
C VAL A 537 -1.42 35.46 -37.11
N HIS A 538 -1.95 34.35 -37.58
CA HIS A 538 -3.34 33.97 -37.33
C HIS A 538 -3.34 32.83 -36.31
N GLU A 539 -3.72 33.11 -35.12
CA GLU A 539 -4.02 32.13 -34.09
C GLU A 539 -5.46 31.62 -34.32
N VAL A 540 -5.61 30.34 -34.53
CA VAL A 540 -6.93 29.67 -34.60
C VAL A 540 -7.06 28.85 -33.33
N VAL A 541 -7.90 29.28 -32.42
CA VAL A 541 -8.32 28.50 -31.25
C VAL A 541 -9.38 27.51 -31.73
N VAL A 542 -9.13 26.23 -31.56
CA VAL A 542 -10.09 25.15 -31.86
C VAL A 542 -10.90 24.91 -30.59
N GLU A 543 -12.12 25.42 -30.52
CA GLU A 543 -13.08 24.96 -29.51
C GLU A 543 -13.68 23.64 -29.96
N MET A 544 -13.46 22.59 -29.16
CA MET A 544 -14.09 21.29 -29.32
C MET A 544 -15.48 21.29 -28.67
N ARG A 545 -16.50 20.92 -29.39
CA ARG A 545 -17.82 20.56 -28.87
C ARG A 545 -18.02 19.06 -28.98
#